data_6d89f2ff47147f83658f13d1f933570c
#
_entry.id   6d89f2ff47147f83658f13d1f933570c
#
_cell.length_a   1.000
_cell.length_b   1.000
_cell.length_c   1.000
_cell.angle_alpha   90.00
_cell.angle_beta   90.00
_cell.angle_gamma   90.00
#
_symmetry.space_group_name_H-M   'P 1'
#
loop_
_entity.id
_entity.type
_entity.pdbx_description
1 polymer ?
#
loop_
_entity_poly.entity_id
_entity_poly.type
_entity_poly.pdbx_seq_one_letter_code
_entity_poly.pdbx_strand_id
1 'polypeptide(L)'
;MTDSSTVEIRLTPEFQRKLRTLAKKYRQIQLDLAAILDQLQAGEFLGDRISDIGAEVMKVRVKNSDAKRGKSGGYRLIYWVQSWTCIVLIDIYSKSEQEDIEVGEIQRIIAGFESITDKNEEN
;
A
#
# COMPACT_ATOMS: atom_id res chain seq x y z
N MET A 1 8.01 -6.92 26.67
CA MET A 1 7.86 -6.58 26.37
C MET A 1 7.49 -6.34 25.48
N THR A 2 7.32 -6.22 25.11
CA THR A 2 7.08 -5.89 24.47
C THR A 2 6.75 -5.82 23.45
N ASP A 3 6.15 -6.04 23.02
CA ASP A 3 5.69 -6.00 22.00
C ASP A 3 5.69 -4.85 21.18
N SER A 4 6.21 -4.25 21.30
CA SER A 4 6.50 -3.03 20.64
C SER A 4 6.93 -3.17 19.22
N SER A 5 6.93 -4.33 18.71
CA SER A 5 7.38 -4.60 17.36
C SER A 5 6.27 -4.44 16.31
N THR A 6 5.08 -4.06 16.75
CA THR A 6 3.99 -3.88 15.80
C THR A 6 4.16 -2.58 15.03
N VAL A 7 4.11 -2.69 13.71
CA VAL A 7 4.25 -1.53 12.82
C VAL A 7 2.89 -0.90 12.62
N GLU A 8 2.83 0.42 12.76
CA GLU A 8 1.61 1.16 12.50
C GLU A 8 1.39 1.26 11.00
N ILE A 9 0.15 1.09 10.57
CA ILE A 9 -0.20 1.20 9.15
C ILE A 9 -1.16 2.37 8.98
N ARG A 10 -0.77 3.34 8.17
CA ARG A 10 -1.58 4.49 7.85
C ARG A 10 -2.05 4.40 6.41
N LEU A 11 -3.20 4.99 6.14
CA LEU A 11 -3.82 4.92 4.82
C LEU A 11 -3.93 6.31 4.23
N THR A 12 -3.50 6.48 2.98
CA THR A 12 -3.75 7.72 2.27
C THR A 12 -5.18 7.73 1.77
N PRO A 13 -5.74 8.91 1.54
CA PRO A 13 -7.07 8.99 0.92
C PRO A 13 -7.09 8.34 -0.45
N GLU A 14 -6.00 8.47 -1.20
CA GLU A 14 -5.90 7.85 -2.52
C GLU A 14 -6.01 6.34 -2.44
N PHE A 15 -5.29 5.75 -1.48
CA PHE A 15 -5.35 4.31 -1.30
C PHE A 15 -6.77 3.85 -0.93
N GLN A 16 -7.39 4.57 0.00
CA GLN A 16 -8.74 4.21 0.44
C GLN A 16 -9.74 4.26 -0.70
N ARG A 17 -9.62 5.26 -1.55
CA ARG A 17 -10.51 5.41 -2.70
C ARG A 17 -10.33 4.27 -3.69
N LYS A 18 -9.07 3.93 -3.98
CA LYS A 18 -8.78 2.84 -4.89
C LYS A 18 -9.26 1.51 -4.36
N LEU A 19 -9.05 1.28 -3.06
CA LEU A 19 -9.50 0.04 -2.43
C LEU A 19 -11.01 -0.09 -2.51
N ARG A 20 -11.70 1.00 -2.25
CA ARG A 20 -13.16 0.99 -2.28
C ARG A 20 -13.68 0.66 -3.68
N THR A 21 -13.04 1.22 -4.69
CA THR A 21 -13.42 0.95 -6.08
C THR A 21 -13.16 -0.51 -6.45
N LEU A 22 -12.01 -1.03 -6.07
CA LEU A 22 -11.67 -2.41 -6.38
C LEU A 22 -12.56 -3.40 -5.63
N ALA A 23 -12.98 -3.05 -4.43
CA ALA A 23 -13.81 -3.94 -3.61
C ALA A 23 -15.18 -4.19 -4.23
N LYS A 24 -15.64 -3.27 -5.05
CA LYS A 24 -16.91 -3.47 -5.75
C LYS A 24 -16.81 -4.58 -6.79
N LYS A 25 -15.64 -4.77 -7.35
CA LYS A 25 -15.40 -5.76 -8.39
C LYS A 25 -14.82 -7.05 -7.84
N TYR A 26 -13.95 -6.94 -6.85
CA TYR A 26 -13.24 -8.09 -6.30
C TYR A 26 -13.62 -8.23 -4.84
N ARG A 27 -14.54 -9.15 -4.58
CA ARG A 27 -15.14 -9.26 -3.25
C ARG A 27 -14.20 -9.75 -2.18
N GLN A 28 -13.15 -10.48 -2.58
CA GLN A 28 -12.19 -11.02 -1.61
C GLN A 28 -10.97 -10.15 -1.41
N ILE A 29 -10.98 -8.94 -1.98
CA ILE A 29 -9.77 -8.11 -1.93
C ILE A 29 -9.34 -7.80 -0.50
N GLN A 30 -10.29 -7.59 0.40
CA GLN A 30 -9.92 -7.25 1.77
C GLN A 30 -9.26 -8.43 2.48
N LEU A 31 -9.72 -9.64 2.21
CA LEU A 31 -9.08 -10.82 2.78
C LEU A 31 -7.68 -11.03 2.19
N ASP A 32 -7.57 -10.83 0.88
CA ASP A 32 -6.28 -10.98 0.21
C ASP A 32 -5.29 -9.96 0.73
N LEU A 33 -5.76 -8.74 0.93
CA LEU A 33 -4.90 -7.67 1.43
C LEU A 33 -4.52 -7.89 2.89
N ALA A 34 -5.45 -8.39 3.69
CA ALA A 34 -5.21 -8.61 5.11
C ALA A 34 -4.01 -9.53 5.35
N ALA A 35 -3.85 -10.54 4.50
CA ALA A 35 -2.73 -11.47 4.65
C ALA A 35 -1.39 -10.76 4.52
N ILE A 36 -1.31 -9.82 3.58
CA ILE A 36 -0.07 -9.04 3.40
C ILE A 36 0.10 -8.03 4.53
N LEU A 37 -1.00 -7.39 4.94
CA LEU A 37 -0.91 -6.39 5.99
C LEU A 37 -0.45 -7.00 7.31
N ASP A 38 -0.85 -8.24 7.58
CA ASP A 38 -0.39 -8.93 8.79
C ASP A 38 1.13 -9.06 8.80
N GLN A 39 1.71 -9.39 7.64
CA GLN A 39 3.16 -9.53 7.54
C GLN A 39 3.84 -8.16 7.68
N LEU A 40 3.29 -7.15 7.04
CA LEU A 40 3.86 -5.81 7.16
C LEU A 40 3.79 -5.30 8.59
N GLN A 41 2.70 -5.61 9.28
CA GLN A 41 2.54 -5.20 10.67
C GLN A 41 3.58 -5.87 11.56
N ALA A 42 3.98 -7.07 11.21
CA ALA A 42 5.00 -7.79 11.95
C ALA A 42 6.41 -7.32 11.64
N GLY A 43 6.55 -6.35 10.74
CA GLY A 43 7.85 -5.81 10.41
C GLY A 43 8.50 -6.43 9.19
N GLU A 44 7.77 -7.25 8.46
CA GLU A 44 8.30 -7.87 7.25
C GLU A 44 7.96 -6.98 6.05
N PHE A 45 8.92 -6.15 5.66
CA PHE A 45 8.70 -5.20 4.57
C PHE A 45 8.95 -5.87 3.24
N LEU A 46 7.90 -6.53 2.76
CA LEU A 46 7.95 -7.36 1.56
C LEU A 46 7.93 -6.51 0.30
N GLY A 47 8.42 -7.12 -0.79
CA GLY A 47 8.33 -6.50 -2.10
C GLY A 47 9.65 -5.93 -2.56
N ASP A 48 9.58 -5.19 -3.65
CA ASP A 48 10.75 -4.59 -4.27
C ASP A 48 10.72 -3.09 -4.09
N ARG A 49 11.89 -2.53 -3.84
CA ARG A 49 12.02 -1.11 -3.68
C ARG A 49 11.85 -0.40 -5.03
N ILE A 50 11.13 0.71 -5.02
CA ILE A 50 10.96 1.53 -6.22
C ILE A 50 12.02 2.64 -6.19
N SER A 51 12.79 2.72 -7.27
CA SER A 51 13.87 3.70 -7.38
C SER A 51 13.33 5.08 -7.70
N ASP A 52 14.16 6.09 -7.42
CA ASP A 52 13.97 7.47 -7.89
C ASP A 52 12.78 8.19 -7.30
N ILE A 53 12.28 7.70 -6.16
CA ILE A 53 11.17 8.36 -5.47
C ILE A 53 11.70 9.44 -4.52
N GLY A 54 12.86 9.21 -3.93
CA GLY A 54 13.36 10.08 -2.88
C GLY A 54 12.88 9.68 -1.52
N ALA A 55 12.25 8.52 -1.43
CA ALA A 55 11.72 7.96 -0.19
C ALA A 55 11.76 6.45 -0.31
N GLU A 56 11.64 5.76 0.81
CA GLU A 56 11.68 4.30 0.83
C GLU A 56 10.29 3.77 0.50
N VAL A 57 10.06 3.48 -0.77
CA VAL A 57 8.76 3.02 -1.25
C VAL A 57 8.90 1.64 -1.84
N MET A 58 7.97 0.77 -1.49
CA MET A 58 8.00 -0.63 -1.88
C MET A 58 6.78 -0.98 -2.71
N LYS A 59 6.96 -1.93 -3.61
CA LYS A 59 5.88 -2.49 -4.42
C LYS A 59 5.82 -3.98 -4.16
N VAL A 60 4.67 -4.47 -3.69
CA VAL A 60 4.52 -5.87 -3.36
C VAL A 60 3.30 -6.43 -4.08
N ARG A 61 3.46 -7.68 -4.51
CA ARG A 61 2.38 -8.38 -5.19
C ARG A 61 1.43 -8.98 -4.16
N VAL A 62 0.13 -8.81 -4.41
CA VAL A 62 -0.92 -9.38 -3.56
C VAL A 62 -1.76 -10.31 -4.42
N LYS A 63 -1.94 -11.54 -3.94
CA LYS A 63 -2.73 -12.50 -4.66
C LYS A 63 -4.18 -12.02 -4.82
N ASN A 64 -4.78 -12.28 -5.98
CA ASN A 64 -6.19 -12.00 -6.21
C ASN A 64 -6.95 -13.32 -6.24
N SER A 65 -7.59 -13.68 -5.14
CA SER A 65 -8.30 -14.94 -5.05
C SER A 65 -9.63 -14.95 -5.80
N ASP A 66 -10.08 -13.77 -6.25
CA ASP A 66 -11.25 -13.69 -7.13
C ASP A 66 -10.92 -14.02 -8.57
N ALA A 67 -9.64 -13.98 -8.94
CA ALA A 67 -9.23 -14.23 -10.31
C ALA A 67 -9.32 -15.73 -10.59
N LYS A 68 -9.82 -16.05 -11.77
CA LYS A 68 -9.97 -17.42 -12.15
C LYS A 68 -8.73 -17.90 -12.88
N ARG A 69 -8.32 -19.12 -12.55
CA ARG A 69 -7.27 -19.81 -13.27
C ARG A 69 -5.94 -19.09 -13.29
N GLY A 70 -5.71 -18.26 -12.31
CA GLY A 70 -4.44 -17.59 -12.20
C GLY A 70 -4.11 -16.69 -13.36
N LYS A 71 -5.11 -16.21 -14.04
CA LYS A 71 -4.91 -15.35 -15.21
C LYS A 71 -4.35 -14.01 -14.83
N SER A 72 -4.77 -13.50 -13.72
CA SER A 72 -4.41 -12.16 -13.32
C SER A 72 -3.02 -12.16 -12.69
N GLY A 73 -2.31 -11.06 -12.85
CA GLY A 73 -1.06 -10.85 -12.14
C GLY A 73 -1.28 -10.44 -10.70
N GLY A 74 -2.51 -10.47 -10.21
CA GLY A 74 -2.84 -10.07 -8.87
C GLY A 74 -2.91 -8.58 -8.75
N TYR A 75 -2.83 -8.12 -7.50
CA TYR A 75 -2.77 -6.68 -7.23
C TYR A 75 -1.34 -6.28 -6.97
N ARG A 76 -1.08 -4.99 -7.08
CA ARG A 76 0.16 -4.40 -6.63
C ARG A 76 -0.17 -3.40 -5.55
N LEU A 77 0.46 -3.57 -4.39
CA LEU A 77 0.33 -2.65 -3.27
C LEU A 77 1.58 -1.79 -3.21
N ILE A 78 1.40 -0.49 -3.18
CA ILE A 78 2.51 0.45 -3.07
C ILE A 78 2.45 1.03 -1.67
N TYR A 79 3.55 0.91 -0.92
CA TYR A 79 3.57 1.46 0.41
C TYR A 79 4.92 2.14 0.69
N TRP A 80 4.87 3.10 1.58
CA TRP A 80 6.00 3.94 1.93
C TRP A 80 6.44 3.56 3.34
N VAL A 81 7.70 3.17 3.47
CA VAL A 81 8.28 2.87 4.78
C VAL A 81 8.73 4.21 5.36
N GLN A 82 7.83 4.85 6.11
CA GLN A 82 8.10 6.15 6.67
C GLN A 82 9.13 6.05 7.79
N SER A 83 9.06 4.98 8.55
CA SER A 83 10.04 4.67 9.59
C SER A 83 9.97 3.17 9.88
N TRP A 84 10.84 2.70 10.75
CA TRP A 84 10.83 1.29 11.11
C TRP A 84 9.54 0.86 11.80
N THR A 85 8.78 1.82 12.31
CA THR A 85 7.57 1.53 13.06
C THR A 85 6.30 2.05 12.39
N CYS A 86 6.41 2.59 11.19
CA CYS A 86 5.24 3.15 10.52
C CYS A 86 5.37 3.04 9.02
N ILE A 87 4.34 2.46 8.38
CA ILE A 87 4.25 2.47 6.93
C ILE A 87 2.96 3.15 6.52
N VAL A 88 2.96 3.68 5.29
CA VAL A 88 1.83 4.41 4.73
C VAL A 88 1.44 3.75 3.43
N LEU A 89 0.18 3.33 3.29
CA LEU A 89 -0.29 2.70 2.07
C LEU A 89 -0.61 3.79 1.05
N ILE A 90 0.06 3.74 -0.09
CA ILE A 90 0.00 4.78 -1.12
C ILE A 90 -1.05 4.47 -2.18
N ASP A 91 -1.03 3.23 -2.69
CA ASP A 91 -1.87 2.88 -3.83
C ASP A 91 -2.03 1.39 -3.90
N ILE A 92 -3.12 0.97 -4.53
CA ILE A 92 -3.34 -0.44 -4.84
C ILE A 92 -4.03 -0.49 -6.20
N TYR A 93 -3.58 -1.39 -7.06
CA TYR A 93 -4.20 -1.54 -8.36
C TYR A 93 -4.13 -3.00 -8.81
N SER A 94 -5.06 -3.37 -9.69
CA SER A 94 -5.07 -4.69 -10.29
C SER A 94 -4.15 -4.67 -11.51
N LYS A 95 -3.23 -5.63 -11.54
CA LYS A 95 -2.26 -5.70 -12.64
C LYS A 95 -2.95 -5.88 -13.99
N SER A 96 -4.12 -6.49 -14.01
CA SER A 96 -4.85 -6.71 -15.25
C SER A 96 -5.50 -5.43 -15.77
N GLU A 97 -5.66 -4.41 -14.92
CA GLU A 97 -6.32 -3.17 -15.30
C GLU A 97 -5.35 -2.01 -15.45
N GLN A 98 -4.21 -2.10 -14.80
CA GLN A 98 -3.23 -1.02 -14.78
C GLN A 98 -1.86 -1.65 -14.70
N GLU A 99 -0.93 -1.18 -15.53
CA GLU A 99 0.36 -1.82 -15.58
C GLU A 99 1.29 -1.37 -14.47
N ASP A 100 1.23 -0.11 -14.11
CA ASP A 100 2.16 0.43 -13.13
C ASP A 100 1.63 1.76 -12.64
N ILE A 101 2.34 2.35 -11.68
CA ILE A 101 2.06 3.69 -11.20
C ILE A 101 3.33 4.51 -11.44
N GLU A 102 3.16 5.76 -11.84
CA GLU A 102 4.29 6.59 -12.17
C GLU A 102 4.93 7.18 -10.93
N VAL A 103 6.25 7.37 -11.00
CA VAL A 103 7.02 7.92 -9.91
C VAL A 103 6.46 9.27 -9.46
N GLY A 104 6.10 10.13 -10.42
CA GLY A 104 5.55 11.43 -10.09
C GLY A 104 4.25 11.36 -9.33
N GLU A 105 3.44 10.35 -9.63
CA GLU A 105 2.19 10.16 -8.90
C GLU A 105 2.46 9.77 -7.46
N ILE A 106 3.39 8.85 -7.26
CA ILE A 106 3.75 8.42 -5.90
C ILE A 106 4.27 9.61 -5.11
N GLN A 107 5.13 10.41 -5.73
CA GLN A 107 5.70 11.57 -5.05
C GLN A 107 4.62 12.57 -4.66
N ARG A 108 3.65 12.76 -5.53
CA ARG A 108 2.55 13.68 -5.25
C ARG A 108 1.71 13.20 -4.08
N ILE A 109 1.44 11.89 -4.02
CA ILE A 109 0.65 11.33 -2.94
C ILE A 109 1.38 11.47 -1.61
N ILE A 110 2.69 11.20 -1.61
CA ILE A 110 3.49 11.35 -0.40
C ILE A 110 3.48 12.80 0.08
N ALA A 111 3.69 13.74 -0.83
CA ALA A 111 3.72 15.15 -0.47
C ALA A 111 2.37 15.59 0.10
N GLY A 112 1.29 15.13 -0.50
CA GLY A 112 -0.04 15.47 -0.02
C GLY A 112 -0.31 14.91 1.37
N PHE A 113 0.14 13.70 1.61
CA PHE A 113 -0.06 13.07 2.90
C PHE A 113 0.75 13.76 3.99
N GLU A 114 2.00 14.12 3.68
CA GLU A 114 2.83 14.85 4.63
C GLU A 114 2.22 16.19 4.99
N SER A 115 1.66 16.87 4.01
CA SER A 115 1.03 18.15 4.23
C SER A 115 -0.16 18.02 5.19
N ILE A 116 -0.99 17.01 4.99
CA ILE A 116 -2.14 16.78 5.86
C ILE A 116 -1.67 16.44 7.27
N THR A 117 -0.66 15.61 7.39
CA THR A 117 -0.16 15.20 8.69
C THR A 117 0.44 16.37 9.44
N ASP A 118 1.20 17.22 8.75
CA ASP A 118 1.79 18.39 9.37
C ASP A 118 0.71 19.34 9.90
N LYS A 119 -0.33 19.54 9.13
CA LYS A 119 -1.42 20.39 9.56
C LYS A 119 -2.08 19.84 10.82
N ASN A 120 -2.31 18.55 10.86
CA ASN A 120 -2.94 17.93 12.01
C ASN A 120 -2.08 18.05 13.24
N GLU A 121 -0.78 17.95 13.08
CA GLU A 121 0.14 18.01 14.21
C GLU A 121 0.24 19.42 14.79
N GLU A 122 -0.01 20.42 13.99
CA GLU A 122 0.07 21.80 14.44
C GLU A 122 -1.10 22.18 15.31
N ASN A 123 -2.15 21.43 15.27
CA ASN A 123 -3.30 21.68 16.11
C ASN A 123 -3.18 20.97 17.42
#